data_5a25943c6600ebf835376659c62f05cf
#
_entry.id   5a25943c6600ebf835376659c62f05cf
#
_cell.length_a   1.000
_cell.length_b   1.000
_cell.length_c   1.000
_cell.angle_alpha   90.00
_cell.angle_beta   90.00
_cell.angle_gamma   90.00
#
_symmetry.space_group_name_H-M   'P 1'
#
loop_
_entity.id
_entity.type
_entity.pdbx_description
1 polymer ?
#
loop_
_entity_poly.entity_id
_entity_poly.type
_entity_poly.pdbx_seq_one_letter_code
_entity_poly.pdbx_strand_id
1 'polypeptide(L)'
;MKKINVFIVALLFFPALFLSSCDRGDDINPENPILEPAFTTMKKYMIDSDLDLTNVLSGPGGEVKFVAGAPAEADLDAFLAKYSILDIRTAEAFNTGHIQGAKNIAFADILTEADMASKQILVVCYTGQTACYAASLLRLAGHSNAQALKWGMSGWNPATAGSWNNNTGDEANGHTNWSFTNPPTAQVHEDPFIDIISTDGAEILRQRVEKVVENGFKTAKGTDVLNAPQNYFVNNYFSDTDYGKFGHIAEAERVKDELMLAGDGYKGLDPDKNAKVITYCYTGQTSAVVTAWLNVLGYDAYSMTFGMNGIYHSNPAWSTNQWGVGSSVPKNLPLVQ
;
A
#
# COMPACT_ATOMS: atom_id res chain seq x y z
N MET A 1 9.22 88.13 48.61
CA MET A 1 8.61 87.10 47.80
C MET A 1 9.47 85.87 47.88
N LYS A 2 9.13 84.94 48.76
CA LYS A 2 9.84 83.64 48.89
C LYS A 2 8.79 82.55 48.70
N LYS A 3 9.00 81.71 47.68
CA LYS A 3 8.15 80.60 47.40
C LYS A 3 8.56 79.41 48.29
N ILE A 4 7.59 78.91 49.02
CA ILE A 4 7.72 77.69 49.85
C ILE A 4 7.40 76.52 48.99
N ASN A 5 8.35 75.62 48.82
CA ASN A 5 8.14 74.33 48.21
C ASN A 5 7.66 73.32 49.28
N VAL A 6 6.46 72.81 49.13
CA VAL A 6 5.94 71.72 49.96
C VAL A 6 6.27 70.39 49.23
N PHE A 7 7.12 69.57 49.89
CA PHE A 7 7.36 68.19 49.47
C PHE A 7 6.22 67.31 50.01
N ILE A 8 5.42 66.73 49.09
CA ILE A 8 4.48 65.68 49.43
C ILE A 8 5.18 64.35 49.27
N VAL A 9 5.42 63.63 50.42
CA VAL A 9 5.90 62.28 50.42
C VAL A 9 4.68 61.38 50.20
N ALA A 10 4.60 60.82 49.01
CA ALA A 10 3.61 59.79 48.69
C ALA A 10 4.12 58.42 49.21
N LEU A 11 3.45 57.90 50.20
CA LEU A 11 3.65 56.54 50.72
C LEU A 11 3.01 55.57 49.71
N LEU A 12 3.81 54.89 48.93
CA LEU A 12 3.36 53.83 48.04
C LEU A 12 3.10 52.56 48.87
N PHE A 13 1.83 52.28 49.11
CA PHE A 13 1.39 50.96 49.53
C PHE A 13 1.49 50.01 48.33
N PHE A 14 2.42 49.06 48.38
CA PHE A 14 2.45 47.91 47.51
C PHE A 14 1.47 46.87 48.05
N PRO A 15 0.42 46.50 47.33
CA PRO A 15 -0.35 45.32 47.69
C PRO A 15 0.49 44.10 47.27
N ALA A 16 0.84 43.27 48.27
CA ALA A 16 1.40 41.95 48.03
C ALA A 16 0.38 41.10 47.23
N LEU A 17 0.57 40.99 45.95
CA LEU A 17 -0.11 40.00 45.12
C LEU A 17 0.36 38.63 45.59
N PHE A 18 -0.45 37.93 46.35
CA PHE A 18 -0.35 36.50 46.52
C PHE A 18 -0.63 35.88 45.13
N LEU A 19 0.42 35.47 44.41
CA LEU A 19 0.29 34.54 43.31
C LEU A 19 -0.15 33.22 43.95
N SER A 20 -1.47 33.03 44.03
CA SER A 20 -2.05 31.71 44.14
C SER A 20 -1.64 30.97 42.87
N SER A 21 -0.65 30.10 42.98
CA SER A 21 -0.40 29.04 42.01
C SER A 21 -1.67 28.21 42.00
N CYS A 22 -2.55 28.45 40.99
CA CYS A 22 -3.50 27.47 40.62
C CYS A 22 -2.70 26.31 40.06
N ASP A 23 -2.46 25.32 40.91
CA ASP A 23 -2.22 23.96 40.49
C ASP A 23 -3.45 23.60 39.66
N ARG A 24 -3.35 23.73 38.34
CA ARG A 24 -4.27 23.06 37.41
C ARG A 24 -3.95 21.60 37.54
N GLY A 25 -4.48 20.98 38.57
CA GLY A 25 -4.77 19.57 38.50
C GLY A 25 -5.56 19.39 37.20
N ASP A 26 -5.05 18.62 36.29
CA ASP A 26 -5.82 18.11 35.20
C ASP A 26 -7.04 17.41 35.82
N ASP A 27 -8.15 18.16 35.92
CA ASP A 27 -9.44 17.57 36.18
C ASP A 27 -9.73 16.69 34.96
N ILE A 28 -9.21 15.47 35.03
CA ILE A 28 -9.62 14.39 34.13
C ILE A 28 -11.09 14.19 34.45
N ASN A 29 -11.94 14.81 33.63
CA ASN A 29 -13.38 14.62 33.73
C ASN A 29 -13.66 13.15 33.44
N PRO A 30 -14.08 12.34 34.42
CA PRO A 30 -14.32 10.92 34.22
C PRO A 30 -15.46 10.64 33.21
N GLU A 31 -16.22 11.68 32.82
CA GLU A 31 -17.29 11.58 31.82
C GLU A 31 -16.80 11.76 30.37
N ASN A 32 -15.52 12.09 30.15
CA ASN A 32 -14.97 12.26 28.80
C ASN A 32 -13.60 11.60 28.75
N PRO A 33 -13.51 10.27 28.66
CA PRO A 33 -12.23 9.57 28.55
C PRO A 33 -11.47 10.10 27.34
N ILE A 34 -10.19 10.40 27.51
CA ILE A 34 -9.29 10.68 26.37
C ILE A 34 -9.25 9.41 25.54
N LEU A 35 -9.88 9.42 24.38
CA LEU A 35 -9.83 8.28 23.45
C LEU A 35 -8.43 8.21 22.87
N GLU A 36 -7.88 7.01 22.83
CA GLU A 36 -6.64 6.78 22.06
C GLU A 36 -6.87 7.15 20.59
N PRO A 37 -5.84 7.68 19.90
CA PRO A 37 -5.94 7.94 18.47
C PRO A 37 -6.39 6.68 17.72
N ALA A 38 -7.29 6.83 16.75
CA ALA A 38 -7.82 5.71 15.98
C ALA A 38 -6.72 4.88 15.30
N PHE A 39 -5.64 5.53 14.84
CA PHE A 39 -4.48 4.82 14.30
C PHE A 39 -3.85 3.88 15.33
N THR A 40 -3.60 4.34 16.55
CA THR A 40 -2.99 3.53 17.63
C THR A 40 -3.85 2.32 17.96
N THR A 41 -5.17 2.53 18.10
CA THR A 41 -6.14 1.46 18.36
C THR A 41 -6.20 0.43 17.23
N MET A 42 -6.26 0.88 15.98
CA MET A 42 -6.24 0.01 14.80
C MET A 42 -4.90 -0.74 14.67
N LYS A 43 -3.77 -0.05 14.84
CA LYS A 43 -2.43 -0.64 14.80
C LYS A 43 -2.30 -1.80 15.77
N LYS A 44 -2.72 -1.58 17.05
CA LYS A 44 -2.68 -2.64 18.06
C LYS A 44 -3.50 -3.85 17.60
N TYR A 45 -4.74 -3.63 17.14
CA TYR A 45 -5.60 -4.71 16.63
C TYR A 45 -4.95 -5.46 15.46
N MET A 46 -4.36 -4.75 14.49
CA MET A 46 -3.72 -5.36 13.32
C MET A 46 -2.53 -6.25 13.71
N ILE A 47 -1.70 -5.80 14.67
CA ILE A 47 -0.59 -6.59 15.20
C ILE A 47 -1.10 -7.84 15.92
N ASP A 48 -2.06 -7.69 16.83
CA ASP A 48 -2.63 -8.78 17.63
C ASP A 48 -3.40 -9.82 16.77
N SER A 49 -3.82 -9.44 15.56
CA SER A 49 -4.61 -10.25 14.62
C SER A 49 -3.80 -10.78 13.41
N ASP A 50 -2.47 -10.71 13.44
CA ASP A 50 -1.59 -11.12 12.34
C ASP A 50 -1.92 -10.44 10.99
N LEU A 51 -2.22 -9.13 11.03
CA LEU A 51 -2.53 -8.30 9.85
C LEU A 51 -1.42 -7.30 9.52
N ASP A 52 -0.21 -7.51 10.04
CA ASP A 52 0.96 -6.75 9.62
C ASP A 52 1.33 -7.07 8.17
N LEU A 53 2.09 -6.21 7.51
CA LEU A 53 2.41 -6.34 6.09
C LEU A 53 3.01 -7.71 5.73
N THR A 54 3.90 -8.21 6.57
CA THR A 54 4.53 -9.54 6.39
C THR A 54 3.50 -10.66 6.41
N ASN A 55 2.51 -10.59 7.30
CA ASN A 55 1.41 -11.55 7.40
C ASN A 55 0.46 -11.44 6.21
N VAL A 56 0.14 -10.20 5.78
CA VAL A 56 -0.66 -9.96 4.56
C VAL A 56 0.02 -10.54 3.33
N LEU A 57 1.34 -10.43 3.21
CA LEU A 57 2.10 -10.98 2.08
C LEU A 57 2.22 -12.51 2.09
N SER A 58 2.42 -13.12 3.26
CA SER A 58 2.66 -14.56 3.40
C SER A 58 1.40 -15.40 3.61
N GLY A 59 0.30 -14.78 4.09
CA GLY A 59 -0.92 -15.46 4.47
C GLY A 59 -0.79 -16.32 5.72
N PRO A 60 -1.86 -17.06 6.10
CA PRO A 60 -1.90 -17.86 7.31
C PRO A 60 -0.74 -18.85 7.39
N GLY A 61 -0.03 -18.85 8.52
CA GLY A 61 1.13 -19.72 8.77
C GLY A 61 2.32 -19.50 7.85
N GLY A 62 2.31 -18.46 7.00
CA GLY A 62 3.35 -18.22 6.00
C GLY A 62 3.27 -19.14 4.77
N GLU A 63 2.22 -19.95 4.65
CA GLU A 63 2.12 -21.02 3.64
C GLU A 63 1.32 -20.62 2.39
N VAL A 64 0.50 -19.59 2.47
CA VAL A 64 -0.35 -19.15 1.36
C VAL A 64 0.33 -18.05 0.56
N LYS A 65 0.97 -18.40 -0.55
CA LYS A 65 1.55 -17.41 -1.46
C LYS A 65 0.51 -16.36 -1.85
N PHE A 66 0.93 -15.11 -1.89
CA PHE A 66 0.02 -14.00 -2.24
C PHE A 66 -0.51 -14.09 -3.67
N VAL A 67 0.32 -14.57 -4.59
CA VAL A 67 -0.06 -14.78 -5.99
C VAL A 67 -0.12 -16.27 -6.33
N ALA A 68 -1.15 -16.66 -7.07
CA ALA A 68 -1.25 -17.96 -7.73
C ALA A 68 -0.72 -17.82 -9.18
N GLY A 69 0.21 -18.65 -9.57
CA GLY A 69 0.63 -18.76 -10.97
C GLY A 69 -0.46 -19.42 -11.81
N ALA A 70 -0.58 -19.04 -13.08
CA ALA A 70 -1.38 -19.83 -14.03
C ALA A 70 -0.83 -21.26 -14.08
N PRO A 71 -1.71 -22.30 -14.06
CA PRO A 71 -1.30 -23.70 -13.97
C PRO A 71 -0.64 -24.20 -15.25
N ALA A 72 -0.08 -25.40 -15.23
CA ALA A 72 0.12 -26.16 -16.44
C ALA A 72 -1.24 -26.63 -16.99
N GLU A 73 -1.35 -26.91 -18.29
CA GLU A 73 -2.59 -27.34 -18.91
C GLU A 73 -3.16 -28.63 -18.26
N ALA A 74 -2.29 -29.57 -17.91
CA ALA A 74 -2.66 -30.82 -17.24
C ALA A 74 -3.25 -30.61 -15.82
N ASP A 75 -2.98 -29.48 -15.19
CA ASP A 75 -3.43 -29.14 -13.84
C ASP A 75 -4.64 -28.18 -13.84
N LEU A 76 -5.16 -27.83 -15.03
CA LEU A 76 -6.18 -26.78 -15.17
C LEU A 76 -7.46 -27.10 -14.41
N ASP A 77 -8.00 -28.32 -14.53
CA ASP A 77 -9.24 -28.72 -13.85
C ASP A 77 -9.11 -28.65 -12.31
N ALA A 78 -7.99 -29.10 -11.79
CA ALA A 78 -7.67 -29.03 -10.35
C ALA A 78 -7.56 -27.56 -9.88
N PHE A 79 -6.95 -26.69 -10.70
CA PHE A 79 -6.85 -25.26 -10.44
C PHE A 79 -8.26 -24.61 -10.41
N LEU A 80 -9.09 -24.86 -11.42
CA LEU A 80 -10.45 -24.30 -11.48
C LEU A 80 -11.34 -24.81 -10.33
N ALA A 81 -11.18 -26.07 -9.94
CA ALA A 81 -11.93 -26.64 -8.82
C ALA A 81 -11.61 -26.02 -7.46
N LYS A 82 -10.37 -25.49 -7.30
CA LYS A 82 -9.87 -24.91 -6.07
C LYS A 82 -10.48 -23.55 -5.75
N TYR A 83 -10.75 -22.71 -6.78
CA TYR A 83 -11.02 -21.30 -6.58
C TYR A 83 -12.47 -20.88 -6.87
N SER A 84 -12.93 -19.88 -6.11
CA SER A 84 -13.96 -18.92 -6.54
C SER A 84 -13.20 -17.78 -7.24
N ILE A 85 -13.36 -17.67 -8.56
CA ILE A 85 -12.60 -16.73 -9.38
C ILE A 85 -13.42 -15.46 -9.57
N LEU A 86 -12.89 -14.33 -9.10
CA LEU A 86 -13.49 -12.99 -9.22
C LEU A 86 -12.69 -12.19 -10.25
N ASP A 87 -13.27 -11.96 -11.41
CA ASP A 87 -12.65 -11.17 -12.50
C ASP A 87 -13.14 -9.73 -12.42
N ILE A 88 -12.22 -8.83 -12.04
CA ILE A 88 -12.48 -7.40 -11.84
C ILE A 88 -12.16 -6.55 -13.08
N ARG A 89 -12.02 -7.15 -14.26
CA ARG A 89 -11.92 -6.43 -15.52
C ARG A 89 -13.26 -5.86 -15.94
N THR A 90 -13.25 -4.99 -16.97
CA THR A 90 -14.51 -4.52 -17.56
C THR A 90 -15.33 -5.68 -18.13
N ALA A 91 -16.66 -5.54 -18.13
CA ALA A 91 -17.55 -6.55 -18.70
C ALA A 91 -17.24 -6.83 -20.20
N GLU A 92 -16.83 -5.80 -20.95
CA GLU A 92 -16.42 -5.96 -22.35
C GLU A 92 -15.21 -6.89 -22.47
N ALA A 93 -14.15 -6.66 -21.65
CA ALA A 93 -12.96 -7.50 -21.68
C ALA A 93 -13.24 -8.92 -21.19
N PHE A 94 -14.11 -9.07 -20.19
CA PHE A 94 -14.57 -10.37 -19.72
C PHE A 94 -15.30 -11.15 -20.81
N ASN A 95 -16.26 -10.53 -21.51
CA ASN A 95 -17.02 -11.14 -22.57
C ASN A 95 -16.16 -11.49 -23.81
N THR A 96 -15.04 -10.79 -24.02
CA THR A 96 -14.10 -11.13 -25.09
C THR A 96 -13.35 -12.42 -24.79
N GLY A 97 -13.09 -12.72 -23.53
CA GLY A 97 -12.46 -13.96 -23.10
C GLY A 97 -12.07 -13.92 -21.62
N HIS A 98 -12.49 -14.94 -20.88
CA HIS A 98 -12.25 -15.08 -19.45
C HIS A 98 -11.90 -16.52 -19.03
N ILE A 99 -11.51 -16.72 -17.79
CA ILE A 99 -11.24 -18.04 -17.20
C ILE A 99 -12.56 -18.75 -16.93
N GLN A 100 -12.68 -20.00 -17.32
CA GLN A 100 -13.89 -20.79 -17.10
C GLN A 100 -14.32 -20.77 -15.62
N GLY A 101 -15.60 -20.48 -15.38
CA GLY A 101 -16.17 -20.40 -14.04
C GLY A 101 -15.86 -19.13 -13.26
N ALA A 102 -15.18 -18.15 -13.88
CA ALA A 102 -15.00 -16.84 -13.29
C ALA A 102 -16.31 -16.04 -13.27
N LYS A 103 -16.51 -15.25 -12.22
CA LYS A 103 -17.58 -14.27 -12.09
C LYS A 103 -17.01 -12.88 -12.35
N ASN A 104 -17.60 -12.15 -13.31
CA ASN A 104 -17.26 -10.75 -13.53
C ASN A 104 -17.95 -9.87 -12.48
N ILE A 105 -17.17 -9.02 -11.83
CA ILE A 105 -17.65 -8.12 -10.78
C ILE A 105 -17.01 -6.74 -10.92
N ALA A 106 -17.64 -5.70 -10.38
CA ALA A 106 -17.00 -4.43 -10.24
C ALA A 106 -16.00 -4.47 -9.05
N PHE A 107 -14.91 -3.71 -9.13
CA PHE A 107 -13.94 -3.62 -8.02
C PHE A 107 -14.60 -3.15 -6.70
N ALA A 108 -15.57 -2.23 -6.80
CA ALA A 108 -16.30 -1.72 -5.63
C ALA A 108 -17.09 -2.81 -4.87
N ASP A 109 -17.46 -3.89 -5.54
CA ASP A 109 -18.24 -4.98 -4.95
C ASP A 109 -17.37 -6.09 -4.36
N ILE A 110 -16.04 -5.94 -4.37
CA ILE A 110 -15.09 -7.01 -4.07
C ILE A 110 -15.28 -7.62 -2.68
N LEU A 111 -15.62 -6.80 -1.66
CA LEU A 111 -15.86 -7.29 -0.29
C LEU A 111 -17.14 -8.13 -0.23
N THR A 112 -18.25 -7.62 -0.76
CA THR A 112 -19.54 -8.33 -0.76
C THR A 112 -19.47 -9.64 -1.54
N GLU A 113 -18.78 -9.66 -2.66
CA GLU A 113 -18.62 -10.84 -3.49
C GLU A 113 -17.67 -11.88 -2.86
N ALA A 114 -16.69 -11.40 -2.10
CA ALA A 114 -15.80 -12.27 -1.33
C ALA A 114 -16.55 -13.00 -0.21
N ASP A 115 -17.47 -12.32 0.50
CA ASP A 115 -18.29 -12.93 1.56
C ASP A 115 -19.20 -14.04 1.03
N MET A 116 -19.59 -14.00 -0.25
CA MET A 116 -20.38 -15.02 -0.91
C MET A 116 -19.55 -16.17 -1.48
N ALA A 117 -18.24 -16.07 -1.49
CA ALA A 117 -17.35 -17.08 -2.06
C ALA A 117 -17.36 -18.37 -1.24
N SER A 118 -17.61 -19.51 -1.89
CA SER A 118 -17.64 -20.83 -1.25
C SER A 118 -16.30 -21.59 -1.26
N LYS A 119 -15.31 -21.06 -1.99
CA LYS A 119 -13.96 -21.62 -2.14
C LYS A 119 -12.91 -20.55 -1.87
N GLN A 120 -11.64 -20.93 -1.93
CA GLN A 120 -10.55 -19.97 -1.88
C GLN A 120 -10.69 -18.91 -2.99
N ILE A 121 -10.53 -17.63 -2.64
CA ILE A 121 -10.73 -16.54 -3.59
C ILE A 121 -9.48 -16.36 -4.46
N LEU A 122 -9.69 -16.30 -5.77
CA LEU A 122 -8.69 -15.85 -6.74
C LEU A 122 -9.20 -14.61 -7.45
N VAL A 123 -8.53 -13.48 -7.23
CA VAL A 123 -8.85 -12.24 -7.95
C VAL A 123 -8.06 -12.17 -9.25
N VAL A 124 -8.74 -11.81 -10.33
CA VAL A 124 -8.18 -11.71 -11.69
C VAL A 124 -8.40 -10.31 -12.24
N CYS A 125 -7.35 -9.73 -12.81
CA CYS A 125 -7.41 -8.48 -13.57
C CYS A 125 -6.57 -8.60 -14.85
N TYR A 126 -6.29 -7.51 -15.54
CA TYR A 126 -5.48 -7.54 -16.78
C TYR A 126 -4.04 -7.97 -16.54
N THR A 127 -3.38 -7.46 -15.49
CA THR A 127 -1.93 -7.51 -15.30
C THR A 127 -1.49 -8.16 -13.97
N GLY A 128 -2.42 -8.49 -13.10
CA GLY A 128 -2.17 -8.94 -11.74
C GLY A 128 -2.00 -7.81 -10.71
N GLN A 129 -1.82 -6.56 -11.12
CA GLN A 129 -1.56 -5.44 -10.20
C GLN A 129 -2.82 -5.05 -9.41
N THR A 130 -3.92 -4.71 -10.09
CA THR A 130 -5.20 -4.40 -9.42
C THR A 130 -5.72 -5.60 -8.63
N ALA A 131 -5.49 -6.83 -9.12
CA ALA A 131 -5.85 -8.05 -8.39
C ALA A 131 -5.04 -8.20 -7.09
N CYS A 132 -3.75 -7.84 -7.08
CA CYS A 132 -2.93 -7.81 -5.87
C CYS A 132 -3.43 -6.75 -4.88
N TYR A 133 -3.81 -5.57 -5.35
CA TYR A 133 -4.41 -4.54 -4.50
C TYR A 133 -5.71 -5.05 -3.85
N ALA A 134 -6.62 -5.63 -4.64
CA ALA A 134 -7.87 -6.20 -4.16
C ALA A 134 -7.64 -7.35 -3.16
N ALA A 135 -6.77 -8.31 -3.49
CA ALA A 135 -6.47 -9.44 -2.59
C ALA A 135 -5.86 -8.99 -1.25
N SER A 136 -5.09 -7.89 -1.24
CA SER A 136 -4.60 -7.30 0.01
C SER A 136 -5.73 -6.78 0.89
N LEU A 137 -6.69 -6.06 0.30
CA LEU A 137 -7.87 -5.56 1.01
C LEU A 137 -8.74 -6.71 1.52
N LEU A 138 -8.90 -7.79 0.73
CA LEU A 138 -9.60 -9.00 1.16
C LEU A 138 -8.91 -9.67 2.34
N ARG A 139 -7.58 -9.78 2.34
CA ARG A 139 -6.84 -10.34 3.48
C ARG A 139 -7.02 -9.50 4.74
N LEU A 140 -6.99 -8.18 4.62
CA LEU A 140 -7.27 -7.26 5.73
C LEU A 140 -8.72 -7.32 6.21
N ALA A 141 -9.67 -7.69 5.34
CA ALA A 141 -11.08 -7.90 5.67
C ALA A 141 -11.39 -9.29 6.25
N GLY A 142 -10.38 -10.16 6.45
CA GLY A 142 -10.56 -11.48 7.05
C GLY A 142 -10.50 -12.67 6.07
N HIS A 143 -10.47 -12.44 4.75
CA HIS A 143 -10.27 -13.49 3.74
C HIS A 143 -8.76 -13.80 3.59
N SER A 144 -8.14 -14.29 4.65
CA SER A 144 -6.69 -14.42 4.83
C SER A 144 -5.99 -15.25 3.74
N ASN A 145 -6.71 -16.15 3.06
CA ASN A 145 -6.19 -17.01 1.98
C ASN A 145 -6.48 -16.48 0.57
N ALA A 146 -7.05 -15.27 0.42
CA ALA A 146 -7.28 -14.66 -0.89
C ALA A 146 -5.95 -14.51 -1.66
N GLN A 147 -5.98 -14.80 -2.96
CA GLN A 147 -4.83 -14.73 -3.85
C GLN A 147 -5.17 -13.88 -5.08
N ALA A 148 -4.12 -13.33 -5.72
CA ALA A 148 -4.22 -12.70 -7.03
C ALA A 148 -3.62 -13.63 -8.10
N LEU A 149 -4.18 -13.64 -9.31
CA LEU A 149 -3.57 -14.33 -10.44
C LEU A 149 -2.28 -13.59 -10.86
N LYS A 150 -1.13 -14.26 -10.76
CA LYS A 150 0.15 -13.70 -11.18
C LYS A 150 0.10 -13.33 -12.66
N TRP A 151 0.51 -12.12 -13.00
CA TRP A 151 0.44 -11.53 -14.34
C TRP A 151 -0.99 -11.28 -14.88
N GLY A 152 -2.04 -11.61 -14.09
CA GLY A 152 -3.43 -11.47 -14.50
C GLY A 152 -3.77 -12.27 -15.78
N MET A 153 -4.74 -11.81 -16.52
CA MET A 153 -5.11 -12.43 -17.80
C MET A 153 -3.98 -12.39 -18.83
N SER A 154 -3.07 -11.41 -18.72
CA SER A 154 -1.89 -11.37 -19.62
C SER A 154 -1.00 -12.60 -19.47
N GLY A 155 -0.91 -13.18 -18.25
CA GLY A 155 -0.17 -14.42 -18.01
C GLY A 155 -0.94 -15.69 -18.37
N TRP A 156 -2.26 -15.59 -18.56
CA TRP A 156 -3.15 -16.71 -18.84
C TRP A 156 -3.10 -17.15 -20.31
N ASN A 157 -3.25 -16.17 -21.23
CA ASN A 157 -3.33 -16.46 -22.66
C ASN A 157 -2.64 -15.35 -23.49
N PRO A 158 -1.91 -15.69 -24.56
CA PRO A 158 -1.30 -14.70 -25.46
C PRO A 158 -2.29 -13.67 -26.04
N ALA A 159 -3.55 -14.07 -26.29
CA ALA A 159 -4.58 -13.17 -26.81
C ALA A 159 -4.95 -12.03 -25.83
N THR A 160 -4.67 -12.21 -24.54
CA THR A 160 -4.93 -11.22 -23.48
C THR A 160 -3.65 -10.55 -22.96
N ALA A 161 -2.49 -10.80 -23.59
CA ALA A 161 -1.19 -10.31 -23.12
C ALA A 161 -0.91 -8.82 -23.42
N GLY A 162 -1.77 -8.17 -24.20
CA GLY A 162 -1.55 -6.79 -24.67
C GLY A 162 -1.26 -5.79 -23.56
N SER A 163 -1.91 -5.93 -22.40
CA SER A 163 -1.70 -5.02 -21.26
C SER A 163 -0.27 -5.05 -20.71
N TRP A 164 0.42 -6.18 -20.76
CA TRP A 164 1.83 -6.25 -20.40
C TRP A 164 2.73 -5.89 -21.58
N ASN A 165 2.47 -6.43 -22.77
CA ASN A 165 3.32 -6.23 -23.96
C ASN A 165 3.47 -4.74 -24.31
N ASN A 166 2.44 -3.94 -24.07
CA ASN A 166 2.40 -2.53 -24.45
C ASN A 166 2.92 -1.59 -23.32
N ASN A 167 3.33 -2.14 -22.16
CA ASN A 167 3.72 -1.32 -20.99
C ASN A 167 5.07 -1.75 -20.38
N THR A 168 5.91 -2.44 -21.13
CA THR A 168 7.33 -2.55 -20.84
C THR A 168 8.07 -1.36 -21.44
N GLY A 169 9.07 -0.84 -20.74
CA GLY A 169 9.79 0.36 -21.17
C GLY A 169 11.23 0.40 -20.65
N ASP A 170 12.03 1.29 -21.22
CA ASP A 170 13.45 1.44 -20.92
C ASP A 170 13.87 2.90 -20.65
N GLU A 171 12.92 3.75 -20.27
CA GLU A 171 13.14 5.19 -20.07
C GLU A 171 14.18 5.49 -18.99
N ALA A 172 14.39 4.57 -18.04
CA ALA A 172 15.41 4.70 -17.00
C ALA A 172 16.83 4.41 -17.52
N ASN A 173 16.97 3.77 -18.68
CA ASN A 173 18.28 3.47 -19.25
C ASN A 173 19.01 4.76 -19.68
N GLY A 174 20.04 5.14 -18.93
CA GLY A 174 20.79 6.38 -19.16
C GLY A 174 20.06 7.65 -18.70
N HIS A 175 18.96 7.54 -17.99
CA HIS A 175 18.22 8.69 -17.46
C HIS A 175 18.99 9.34 -16.30
N THR A 176 18.99 10.68 -16.23
CA THR A 176 19.73 11.46 -15.22
C THR A 176 19.24 11.20 -13.79
N ASN A 177 17.97 10.85 -13.62
CA ASN A 177 17.38 10.50 -12.33
C ASN A 177 17.42 8.98 -12.05
N TRP A 178 18.24 8.21 -12.77
CA TRP A 178 18.56 6.84 -12.42
C TRP A 178 19.87 6.76 -11.67
N SER A 179 19.90 6.15 -10.51
CA SER A 179 21.02 6.17 -9.57
C SER A 179 21.45 4.77 -9.14
N PHE A 180 22.70 4.66 -8.70
CA PHE A 180 23.29 3.47 -8.05
C PHE A 180 23.90 3.84 -6.69
N THR A 181 23.53 4.99 -6.13
CA THR A 181 24.02 5.44 -4.81
C THR A 181 23.34 4.64 -3.69
N ASN A 182 23.85 4.75 -2.48
CA ASN A 182 23.15 4.22 -1.32
C ASN A 182 21.83 4.98 -1.10
N PRO A 183 20.81 4.33 -0.49
CA PRO A 183 19.59 5.02 -0.15
C PRO A 183 19.86 6.18 0.81
N PRO A 184 19.00 7.22 0.79
CA PRO A 184 19.03 8.24 1.83
C PRO A 184 18.92 7.63 3.22
N THR A 185 19.40 8.33 4.23
CA THR A 185 19.14 7.93 5.63
C THR A 185 17.66 8.13 5.93
N ALA A 186 16.97 7.05 6.25
CA ALA A 186 15.56 7.10 6.60
C ALA A 186 15.31 8.07 7.77
N GLN A 187 14.30 8.90 7.63
CA GLN A 187 13.81 9.77 8.70
C GLN A 187 12.69 9.05 9.44
N VAL A 188 12.47 9.43 10.71
CA VAL A 188 11.35 8.93 11.49
C VAL A 188 10.26 9.98 11.51
N HIS A 189 9.10 9.61 11.03
CA HIS A 189 7.91 10.45 10.95
C HIS A 189 6.90 10.12 12.06
N GLU A 190 5.88 10.95 12.18
CA GLU A 190 4.76 10.73 13.10
C GLU A 190 3.81 9.64 12.58
N ASP A 191 2.87 9.24 13.41
CA ASP A 191 1.83 8.30 13.02
C ASP A 191 0.86 8.93 12.00
N PRO A 192 0.35 8.15 11.03
CA PRO A 192 -0.70 8.63 10.14
C PRO A 192 -1.96 9.04 10.89
N PHE A 193 -2.62 10.09 10.42
CA PHE A 193 -3.87 10.53 11.00
C PHE A 193 -5.07 9.78 10.39
N ILE A 194 -5.93 9.22 11.26
CA ILE A 194 -7.18 8.57 10.91
C ILE A 194 -8.34 9.31 11.59
N ASP A 195 -9.23 9.88 10.79
CA ASP A 195 -10.44 10.58 11.27
C ASP A 195 -11.61 9.60 11.45
N ILE A 196 -11.51 8.76 12.48
CA ILE A 196 -12.55 7.82 12.90
C ILE A 196 -12.63 7.88 14.42
N ILE A 197 -13.84 7.95 14.95
CA ILE A 197 -14.10 7.94 16.40
C ILE A 197 -14.60 6.54 16.76
N SER A 198 -13.71 5.68 17.26
CA SER A 198 -14.03 4.35 17.78
C SER A 198 -12.94 3.89 18.74
N THR A 199 -13.31 3.08 19.72
CA THR A 199 -12.40 2.35 20.62
C THR A 199 -12.20 0.88 20.19
N ASP A 200 -12.81 0.47 19.09
CA ASP A 200 -12.73 -0.87 18.54
C ASP A 200 -11.82 -0.88 17.30
N GLY A 201 -10.64 -1.50 17.42
CA GLY A 201 -9.66 -1.58 16.35
C GLY A 201 -10.14 -2.37 15.13
N ALA A 202 -10.98 -3.38 15.33
CA ALA A 202 -11.58 -4.15 14.23
C ALA A 202 -12.55 -3.28 13.43
N GLU A 203 -13.37 -2.50 14.11
CA GLU A 203 -14.31 -1.57 13.47
C GLU A 203 -13.57 -0.46 12.71
N ILE A 204 -12.50 0.09 13.29
CA ILE A 204 -11.68 1.09 12.60
C ILE A 204 -11.07 0.49 11.32
N LEU A 205 -10.48 -0.71 11.43
CA LEU A 205 -9.91 -1.41 10.26
C LEU A 205 -10.97 -1.66 9.18
N ARG A 206 -12.14 -2.16 9.55
CA ARG A 206 -13.25 -2.40 8.62
C ARG A 206 -13.60 -1.13 7.85
N GLN A 207 -13.84 -0.01 8.54
CA GLN A 207 -14.15 1.27 7.92
C GLN A 207 -13.02 1.77 7.01
N ARG A 208 -11.74 1.55 7.41
CA ARG A 208 -10.59 1.90 6.58
C ARG A 208 -10.53 1.07 5.30
N VAL A 209 -10.74 -0.25 5.39
CA VAL A 209 -10.76 -1.13 4.22
C VAL A 209 -11.87 -0.73 3.25
N GLU A 210 -13.10 -0.53 3.75
CA GLU A 210 -14.24 -0.05 2.95
C GLU A 210 -13.93 1.28 2.25
N LYS A 211 -13.35 2.23 2.97
CA LYS A 211 -12.96 3.52 2.40
C LYS A 211 -11.89 3.39 1.31
N VAL A 212 -10.95 2.48 1.48
CA VAL A 212 -9.91 2.22 0.48
C VAL A 212 -10.47 1.52 -0.76
N VAL A 213 -11.43 0.60 -0.59
CA VAL A 213 -12.17 0.02 -1.72
C VAL A 213 -12.95 1.10 -2.49
N GLU A 214 -13.67 1.98 -1.79
CA GLU A 214 -14.41 3.09 -2.40
C GLU A 214 -13.48 4.01 -3.22
N ASN A 215 -12.29 4.32 -2.70
CA ASN A 215 -11.31 5.17 -3.38
C ASN A 215 -10.65 4.51 -4.60
N GLY A 216 -10.71 3.18 -4.69
CA GLY A 216 -10.11 2.40 -5.77
C GLY A 216 -8.58 2.32 -5.72
N PHE A 217 -8.00 1.70 -6.74
CA PHE A 217 -6.56 1.48 -6.83
C PHE A 217 -5.83 2.74 -7.29
N LYS A 218 -5.05 3.34 -6.40
CA LYS A 218 -4.21 4.51 -6.69
C LYS A 218 -2.91 4.10 -7.37
N THR A 219 -2.61 4.68 -8.52
CA THR A 219 -1.43 4.36 -9.32
C THR A 219 -0.67 5.59 -9.77
N ALA A 220 0.63 5.42 -10.03
CA ALA A 220 1.49 6.42 -10.64
C ALA A 220 2.19 5.81 -11.87
N LYS A 221 2.42 6.62 -12.90
CA LYS A 221 3.23 6.21 -14.06
C LYS A 221 4.71 6.29 -13.71
N GLY A 222 5.48 5.25 -14.06
CA GLY A 222 6.91 5.22 -13.80
C GLY A 222 7.67 6.38 -14.44
N THR A 223 7.30 6.78 -15.65
CA THR A 223 7.89 7.94 -16.35
C THR A 223 7.68 9.26 -15.63
N ASP A 224 6.49 9.48 -15.03
CA ASP A 224 6.20 10.71 -14.30
C ASP A 224 7.05 10.80 -13.01
N VAL A 225 7.14 9.66 -12.30
CA VAL A 225 7.97 9.57 -11.08
C VAL A 225 9.45 9.70 -11.41
N LEU A 226 9.91 9.05 -12.46
CA LEU A 226 11.32 9.15 -12.92
C LEU A 226 11.70 10.56 -13.34
N ASN A 227 10.82 11.28 -14.01
CA ASN A 227 11.10 12.64 -14.50
C ASN A 227 11.12 13.69 -13.38
N ALA A 228 10.37 13.48 -12.29
CA ALA A 228 10.25 14.45 -11.20
C ALA A 228 10.17 13.77 -9.83
N PRO A 229 11.21 13.00 -9.42
CA PRO A 229 11.18 12.23 -8.17
C PRO A 229 11.00 13.10 -6.93
N GLN A 230 11.50 14.34 -6.96
CA GLN A 230 11.37 15.31 -5.88
C GLN A 230 9.92 15.71 -5.53
N ASN A 231 8.95 15.37 -6.38
CA ASN A 231 7.53 15.63 -6.12
C ASN A 231 6.84 14.54 -5.31
N TYR A 232 7.58 13.49 -4.92
CA TYR A 232 7.06 12.29 -4.31
C TYR A 232 7.97 11.81 -3.18
N PHE A 233 7.39 11.06 -2.24
CA PHE A 233 8.17 10.18 -1.40
C PHE A 233 8.30 8.82 -2.11
N VAL A 234 9.47 8.52 -2.67
CA VAL A 234 9.65 7.30 -3.47
C VAL A 234 10.19 6.17 -2.60
N ASN A 235 9.40 5.11 -2.41
CA ASN A 235 9.77 3.90 -1.68
C ASN A 235 10.11 2.76 -2.65
N ASN A 236 11.38 2.42 -2.75
CA ASN A 236 11.85 1.25 -3.49
C ASN A 236 11.64 -0.03 -2.67
N TYR A 237 10.91 -0.99 -3.19
CA TYR A 237 10.60 -2.25 -2.49
C TYR A 237 11.47 -3.41 -2.99
N PHE A 238 12.76 -3.18 -3.23
CA PHE A 238 13.74 -4.21 -3.59
C PHE A 238 14.45 -4.78 -2.35
N SER A 239 15.13 -5.93 -2.53
CA SER A 239 16.14 -6.35 -1.57
C SER A 239 17.31 -5.36 -1.58
N ASP A 240 18.09 -5.34 -0.51
CA ASP A 240 19.29 -4.49 -0.42
C ASP A 240 20.25 -4.74 -1.59
N THR A 241 20.51 -6.01 -1.89
CA THR A 241 21.33 -6.43 -3.03
C THR A 241 20.78 -5.91 -4.36
N ASP A 242 19.48 -6.00 -4.58
CA ASP A 242 18.87 -5.60 -5.84
C ASP A 242 18.74 -4.08 -5.98
N TYR A 243 18.60 -3.36 -4.87
CA TYR A 243 18.62 -1.89 -4.89
C TYR A 243 19.92 -1.37 -5.53
N GLY A 244 21.08 -1.88 -5.11
CA GLY A 244 22.36 -1.52 -5.70
C GLY A 244 22.60 -2.10 -7.09
N LYS A 245 22.10 -3.34 -7.34
CA LYS A 245 22.38 -4.07 -8.58
C LYS A 245 21.56 -3.57 -9.78
N PHE A 246 20.26 -3.31 -9.58
CA PHE A 246 19.37 -2.76 -10.60
C PHE A 246 19.59 -1.25 -10.77
N GLY A 247 20.01 -0.57 -9.72
CA GLY A 247 19.83 0.85 -9.56
C GLY A 247 18.39 1.20 -9.17
N HIS A 248 18.13 2.47 -9.02
CA HIS A 248 16.86 2.98 -8.51
C HIS A 248 16.60 4.41 -8.99
N ILE A 249 15.36 4.86 -8.87
CA ILE A 249 14.99 6.26 -9.06
C ILE A 249 15.78 7.11 -8.04
N ALA A 250 16.33 8.24 -8.46
CA ALA A 250 17.09 9.13 -7.60
C ALA A 250 16.28 9.50 -6.34
N GLU A 251 16.96 9.57 -5.21
CA GLU A 251 16.39 9.89 -3.90
C GLU A 251 15.37 8.86 -3.37
N ALA A 252 15.18 7.71 -4.07
CA ALA A 252 14.31 6.67 -3.56
C ALA A 252 14.86 6.08 -2.26
N GLU A 253 14.01 6.04 -1.23
CA GLU A 253 14.29 5.35 0.02
C GLU A 253 14.00 3.87 -0.08
N ARG A 254 14.60 3.05 0.80
CA ARG A 254 14.38 1.61 0.88
C ARG A 254 13.97 1.21 2.29
N VAL A 255 12.67 1.19 2.54
CA VAL A 255 12.09 0.88 3.86
C VAL A 255 11.56 -0.56 3.92
N LYS A 256 11.85 -1.39 2.91
CA LYS A 256 11.23 -2.71 2.68
C LYS A 256 11.32 -3.66 3.88
N ASP A 257 12.51 -3.84 4.44
CA ASP A 257 12.76 -4.88 5.45
C ASP A 257 12.23 -4.45 6.83
N GLU A 258 12.13 -3.18 7.06
CA GLU A 258 11.60 -2.57 8.28
C GLU A 258 10.10 -2.22 8.18
N LEU A 259 9.51 -2.26 6.97
CA LEU A 259 8.14 -1.82 6.72
C LEU A 259 7.13 -2.78 7.37
N MET A 260 6.86 -2.53 8.64
CA MET A 260 5.91 -3.27 9.47
C MET A 260 5.37 -2.37 10.59
N LEU A 261 4.22 -2.75 11.17
CA LEU A 261 3.64 -2.09 12.34
C LEU A 261 4.41 -2.46 13.63
N ALA A 262 4.75 -3.73 13.77
CA ALA A 262 5.58 -4.19 14.86
C ALA A 262 6.99 -3.59 14.76
N GLY A 263 7.40 -2.80 15.76
CA GLY A 263 8.71 -2.13 15.75
C GLY A 263 8.73 -0.78 15.02
N ASP A 264 7.57 -0.26 14.63
CA ASP A 264 7.39 1.11 14.10
C ASP A 264 8.13 1.44 12.79
N GLY A 265 8.54 0.42 12.03
CA GLY A 265 9.29 0.64 10.78
C GLY A 265 8.51 1.38 9.69
N TYR A 266 7.17 1.36 9.75
CA TYR A 266 6.31 2.16 8.87
C TYR A 266 6.55 3.67 9.03
N LYS A 267 7.08 4.13 10.18
CA LYS A 267 7.46 5.53 10.41
C LYS A 267 8.64 6.00 9.54
N GLY A 268 9.29 5.10 8.82
CA GLY A 268 10.22 5.47 7.77
C GLY A 268 9.56 6.08 6.52
N LEU A 269 8.22 6.11 6.45
CA LEU A 269 7.46 6.72 5.36
C LEU A 269 6.77 7.98 5.86
N ASP A 270 6.75 9.03 5.01
CA ASP A 270 6.10 10.31 5.33
C ASP A 270 4.58 10.19 5.27
N PRO A 271 3.84 10.37 6.39
CA PRO A 271 2.39 10.29 6.44
C PRO A 271 1.69 11.58 5.95
N ASP A 272 2.42 12.65 5.62
CA ASP A 272 1.83 13.88 5.09
C ASP A 272 1.07 13.56 3.79
N LYS A 273 -0.17 14.03 3.70
CA LYS A 273 -1.03 13.80 2.52
C LYS A 273 -0.46 14.42 1.24
N ASN A 274 0.48 15.37 1.35
CA ASN A 274 1.14 15.97 0.21
C ASN A 274 2.40 15.20 -0.23
N ALA A 275 2.90 14.28 0.59
CA ALA A 275 4.10 13.50 0.29
C ALA A 275 3.90 12.54 -0.89
N LYS A 276 2.66 12.01 -1.09
CA LYS A 276 2.34 11.04 -2.15
C LYS A 276 3.37 9.91 -2.19
N VAL A 277 3.21 8.96 -1.28
CA VAL A 277 4.14 7.82 -1.17
C VAL A 277 3.99 6.90 -2.38
N ILE A 278 5.02 6.86 -3.23
CA ILE A 278 5.06 5.99 -4.40
C ILE A 278 5.87 4.75 -4.09
N THR A 279 5.24 3.59 -4.02
CA THR A 279 5.96 2.32 -3.88
C THR A 279 6.16 1.67 -5.24
N TYR A 280 7.37 1.17 -5.55
CA TYR A 280 7.63 0.36 -6.73
C TYR A 280 8.45 -0.90 -6.42
N CYS A 281 8.17 -1.94 -7.17
CA CYS A 281 8.85 -3.22 -7.13
C CYS A 281 9.21 -3.68 -8.55
N TYR A 282 9.48 -4.96 -8.77
CA TYR A 282 9.85 -5.48 -10.11
C TYR A 282 8.68 -5.45 -11.11
N THR A 283 7.44 -5.66 -10.65
CA THR A 283 6.27 -5.96 -11.51
C THR A 283 5.05 -5.06 -11.23
N GLY A 284 5.11 -4.19 -10.25
CA GLY A 284 3.91 -3.47 -9.79
C GLY A 284 2.94 -4.32 -8.95
N GLN A 285 3.16 -5.64 -8.82
CA GLN A 285 2.24 -6.53 -8.07
C GLN A 285 2.46 -6.43 -6.57
N THR A 286 3.70 -6.61 -6.09
CA THR A 286 4.01 -6.46 -4.66
C THR A 286 3.81 -5.02 -4.19
N SER A 287 4.18 -4.03 -5.00
CA SER A 287 3.93 -2.62 -4.67
C SER A 287 2.43 -2.31 -4.55
N ALA A 288 1.56 -2.97 -5.31
CA ALA A 288 0.11 -2.85 -5.16
C ALA A 288 -0.37 -3.37 -3.79
N VAL A 289 0.21 -4.48 -3.28
CA VAL A 289 -0.07 -4.98 -1.92
C VAL A 289 0.33 -3.95 -0.87
N VAL A 290 1.56 -3.47 -0.95
CA VAL A 290 2.10 -2.44 -0.04
C VAL A 290 1.23 -1.17 -0.08
N THR A 291 0.85 -0.73 -1.27
CA THR A 291 0.00 0.45 -1.47
C THR A 291 -1.38 0.28 -0.82
N ALA A 292 -2.02 -0.88 -0.95
CA ALA A 292 -3.30 -1.16 -0.30
C ALA A 292 -3.17 -1.07 1.23
N TRP A 293 -2.16 -1.72 1.79
CA TRP A 293 -1.88 -1.72 3.22
C TRP A 293 -1.59 -0.30 3.74
N LEU A 294 -0.75 0.47 3.05
CA LEU A 294 -0.45 1.87 3.41
C LEU A 294 -1.69 2.76 3.35
N ASN A 295 -2.54 2.61 2.32
CA ASN A 295 -3.79 3.36 2.22
C ASN A 295 -4.75 3.05 3.37
N VAL A 296 -4.80 1.79 3.83
CA VAL A 296 -5.58 1.41 5.02
C VAL A 296 -5.00 2.08 6.26
N LEU A 297 -3.68 2.17 6.40
CA LEU A 297 -3.02 2.88 7.50
C LEU A 297 -3.21 4.40 7.50
N GLY A 298 -3.65 5.00 6.38
CA GLY A 298 -3.91 6.43 6.31
C GLY A 298 -2.93 7.24 5.45
N TYR A 299 -1.93 6.60 4.83
CA TYR A 299 -1.03 7.26 3.88
C TYR A 299 -1.75 7.64 2.58
N ASP A 300 -1.26 8.65 1.89
CA ASP A 300 -1.60 8.92 0.49
C ASP A 300 -0.64 8.13 -0.42
N ALA A 301 -0.90 6.81 -0.54
CA ALA A 301 0.00 5.88 -1.19
C ALA A 301 -0.47 5.49 -2.59
N TYR A 302 0.50 5.32 -3.51
CA TYR A 302 0.31 4.94 -4.90
C TYR A 302 1.27 3.81 -5.29
N SER A 303 0.83 2.90 -6.14
CA SER A 303 1.69 1.90 -6.75
C SER A 303 2.21 2.38 -8.10
N MET A 304 3.51 2.34 -8.30
CA MET A 304 4.07 2.57 -9.63
C MET A 304 3.77 1.38 -10.54
N THR A 305 2.96 1.62 -11.56
CA THR A 305 2.50 0.57 -12.47
C THR A 305 3.66 -0.08 -13.23
N PHE A 306 3.56 -1.40 -13.42
CA PHE A 306 4.54 -2.26 -14.09
C PHE A 306 5.93 -2.30 -13.43
N GLY A 307 6.18 -1.48 -12.41
CA GLY A 307 7.45 -1.46 -11.67
C GLY A 307 8.66 -1.32 -12.59
N MET A 308 9.71 -2.09 -12.31
CA MET A 308 10.92 -2.12 -13.13
C MET A 308 10.68 -2.53 -14.59
N ASN A 309 9.74 -3.44 -14.83
CA ASN A 309 9.41 -3.82 -16.21
C ASN A 309 8.89 -2.63 -17.02
N GLY A 310 8.21 -1.68 -16.37
CA GLY A 310 7.64 -0.51 -17.02
C GLY A 310 8.63 0.61 -17.30
N ILE A 311 9.80 0.62 -16.66
CA ILE A 311 10.76 1.73 -16.81
C ILE A 311 12.18 1.30 -17.19
N TYR A 312 12.57 0.04 -16.91
CA TYR A 312 13.92 -0.46 -17.24
C TYR A 312 13.89 -1.95 -17.52
N HIS A 313 13.14 -2.34 -18.54
CA HIS A 313 12.96 -3.74 -18.93
C HIS A 313 14.24 -4.38 -19.43
N SER A 314 15.11 -3.65 -20.14
CA SER A 314 16.41 -4.14 -20.64
C SER A 314 17.53 -4.17 -19.59
N ASN A 315 17.25 -3.85 -18.32
CA ASN A 315 18.26 -3.84 -17.26
C ASN A 315 18.98 -5.20 -17.17
N PRO A 316 20.33 -5.25 -17.15
CA PRO A 316 21.08 -6.50 -17.17
C PRO A 316 21.01 -7.28 -15.85
N ALA A 317 20.45 -6.69 -14.78
CA ALA A 317 20.37 -7.31 -13.46
C ALA A 317 19.24 -8.35 -13.32
N TRP A 318 18.33 -8.46 -14.29
CA TRP A 318 17.23 -9.40 -14.22
C TRP A 318 17.69 -10.85 -14.02
N SER A 319 17.04 -11.55 -13.11
CA SER A 319 17.17 -13.00 -12.91
C SER A 319 15.81 -13.70 -12.96
N THR A 320 14.73 -13.01 -12.53
CA THR A 320 13.36 -13.51 -12.52
C THR A 320 12.39 -12.33 -12.70
N ASN A 321 11.14 -12.62 -12.97
CA ASN A 321 10.04 -11.64 -13.06
C ASN A 321 10.20 -10.55 -14.15
N GLN A 322 11.09 -10.76 -15.13
CA GLN A 322 11.13 -9.96 -16.33
C GLN A 322 10.05 -10.48 -17.29
N TRP A 323 9.10 -9.62 -17.67
CA TRP A 323 8.01 -10.00 -18.57
C TRP A 323 8.55 -10.41 -19.94
N GLY A 324 7.99 -11.47 -20.50
CA GLY A 324 8.43 -12.02 -21.79
C GLY A 324 9.64 -12.95 -21.71
N VAL A 325 10.21 -13.19 -20.50
CA VAL A 325 11.40 -14.00 -20.33
C VAL A 325 11.16 -15.17 -19.37
N GLY A 326 11.65 -16.35 -19.70
CA GLY A 326 11.60 -17.54 -18.87
C GLY A 326 10.18 -17.97 -18.51
N SER A 327 9.85 -18.00 -17.21
CA SER A 327 8.49 -18.35 -16.74
C SER A 327 7.51 -17.17 -16.73
N SER A 328 7.96 -15.97 -17.10
CA SER A 328 7.16 -14.75 -17.13
C SER A 328 6.58 -14.48 -18.52
N VAL A 329 6.03 -15.53 -19.14
CA VAL A 329 5.38 -15.51 -20.46
C VAL A 329 3.93 -15.99 -20.34
N PRO A 330 3.04 -15.60 -21.25
CA PRO A 330 1.70 -16.15 -21.31
C PRO A 330 1.69 -17.67 -21.40
N LYS A 331 0.70 -18.31 -20.73
CA LYS A 331 0.48 -19.76 -20.77
C LYS A 331 -0.45 -20.10 -21.92
N ASN A 332 -0.77 -20.28 -22.76
CA ASN A 332 -1.76 -20.60 -23.77
C ASN A 332 -2.96 -21.41 -23.22
N LEU A 333 -3.47 -21.00 -22.05
CA LEU A 333 -4.62 -21.63 -21.42
C LEU A 333 -5.94 -21.21 -22.09
N PRO A 334 -6.99 -22.06 -22.05
CA PRO A 334 -8.27 -21.77 -22.72
C PRO A 334 -8.93 -20.49 -22.17
N LEU A 335 -9.62 -19.81 -23.08
CA LEU A 335 -10.55 -18.72 -22.79
C LEU A 335 -11.96 -19.19 -23.13
N VAL A 336 -12.95 -18.81 -22.31
CA VAL A 336 -14.38 -18.94 -22.60
C VAL A 336 -14.99 -17.56 -22.80
N GLN A 337 -16.16 -17.49 -23.48
CA GLN A 337 -16.89 -16.24 -23.77
C GLN A 337 -18.25 -16.27 -23.08
#